data_d7098f7a4d6654bb86cbe77fe31ab6e7
#
_entry.id   d7098f7a4d6654bb86cbe77fe31ab6e7
#
_cell.length_a   1.000
_cell.length_b   1.000
_cell.length_c   1.000
_cell.angle_alpha   90.00
_cell.angle_beta   90.00
_cell.angle_gamma   90.00
#
_symmetry.space_group_name_H-M   'P 1'
#
loop_
_entity.id
_entity.type
_entity.pdbx_description
1 polymer ?
#
loop_
_entity_poly.entity_id
_entity_poly.type
_entity_poly.pdbx_seq_one_letter_code
_entity_poly.pdbx_strand_id
1 'polypeptide(L)'
;DGDTLTMRLLGLVGLLAAGLALVAFWYVQTRNVETAPYAVIETDGDIELRAYPALVVAEVTRTGSRDEAVRSGFGPLARYIFAKERSGGKIAMTAPVTQTANDGQWTVRFVMPAGLSRDSLPKPAAGSDVRLAELSPGRFAAIRFSGWWSDDLFTAKNAALLAWMNKRGLTPAGEPVFAYYNDPFTPGFLRRNEILYALQP
;
A
#
# COMPACT_ATOMS: atom_id res chain seq x y z
N ASP A 1 -9.29 46.62 -26.56
CA ASP A 1 -8.34 45.47 -26.49
C ASP A 1 -7.90 45.14 -25.05
N GLY A 2 -7.87 46.08 -24.10
CA GLY A 2 -7.49 45.85 -22.71
C GLY A 2 -8.45 44.96 -21.93
N ASP A 3 -9.74 45.10 -22.13
CA ASP A 3 -10.79 44.37 -21.37
C ASP A 3 -10.83 42.86 -21.70
N THR A 4 -10.57 42.50 -22.94
CA THR A 4 -10.53 41.11 -23.37
C THR A 4 -9.30 40.35 -22.84
N LEU A 5 -8.18 41.07 -22.70
CA LEU A 5 -6.95 40.50 -22.13
C LEU A 5 -7.11 40.25 -20.62
N THR A 6 -7.72 41.22 -19.93
CA THR A 6 -8.00 41.13 -18.50
C THR A 6 -9.00 40.01 -18.17
N MET A 7 -10.07 39.84 -18.96
CA MET A 7 -11.02 38.73 -18.78
C MET A 7 -10.38 37.38 -19.03
N ARG A 8 -9.48 37.25 -20.03
CA ARG A 8 -8.75 36.00 -20.28
C ARG A 8 -7.77 35.66 -19.17
N LEU A 9 -7.07 36.65 -18.61
CA LEU A 9 -6.19 36.48 -17.45
C LEU A 9 -6.97 36.06 -16.20
N LEU A 10 -8.12 36.70 -15.91
CA LEU A 10 -8.96 36.31 -14.78
C LEU A 10 -9.53 34.89 -14.96
N GLY A 11 -9.91 34.50 -16.18
CA GLY A 11 -10.34 33.13 -16.48
C GLY A 11 -9.24 32.10 -16.25
N LEU A 12 -8.01 32.39 -16.67
CA LEU A 12 -6.84 31.51 -16.45
C LEU A 12 -6.48 31.37 -14.96
N VAL A 13 -6.51 32.46 -14.21
CA VAL A 13 -6.27 32.43 -12.76
C VAL A 13 -7.36 31.64 -12.03
N GLY A 14 -8.63 31.78 -12.44
CA GLY A 14 -9.74 31.01 -11.89
C GLY A 14 -9.60 29.49 -12.15
N LEU A 15 -9.18 29.11 -13.35
CA LEU A 15 -8.94 27.70 -13.71
C LEU A 15 -7.77 27.11 -12.94
N LEU A 16 -6.68 27.86 -12.74
CA LEU A 16 -5.54 27.44 -11.93
C LEU A 16 -5.90 27.28 -10.46
N ALA A 17 -6.68 28.21 -9.90
CA ALA A 17 -7.15 28.13 -8.51
C ALA A 17 -8.09 26.93 -8.29
N ALA A 18 -9.00 26.66 -9.24
CA ALA A 18 -9.89 25.49 -9.19
C ALA A 18 -9.10 24.19 -9.31
N GLY A 19 -8.09 24.13 -10.18
CA GLY A 19 -7.18 22.98 -10.32
C GLY A 19 -6.40 22.71 -9.02
N LEU A 20 -5.86 23.76 -8.40
CA LEU A 20 -5.15 23.63 -7.12
C LEU A 20 -6.08 23.20 -5.98
N ALA A 21 -7.31 23.69 -5.94
CA ALA A 21 -8.31 23.31 -4.94
C ALA A 21 -8.71 21.84 -5.09
N LEU A 22 -8.88 21.34 -6.32
CA LEU A 22 -9.15 19.92 -6.60
C LEU A 22 -7.99 19.03 -6.18
N VAL A 23 -6.76 19.43 -6.49
CA VAL A 23 -5.55 18.68 -6.07
C VAL A 23 -5.41 18.69 -4.55
N ALA A 24 -5.65 19.81 -3.88
CA ALA A 24 -5.62 19.90 -2.44
C ALA A 24 -6.71 19.05 -1.77
N PHE A 25 -7.94 19.10 -2.30
CA PHE A 25 -9.06 18.27 -1.83
C PHE A 25 -8.74 16.78 -1.97
N TRP A 26 -8.27 16.36 -3.16
CA TRP A 26 -7.87 14.99 -3.41
C TRP A 26 -6.72 14.54 -2.48
N TYR A 27 -5.71 15.40 -2.29
CA TYR A 27 -4.59 15.16 -1.39
C TYR A 27 -5.01 14.99 0.07
N VAL A 28 -5.97 15.79 0.56
CA VAL A 28 -6.53 15.67 1.91
C VAL A 28 -7.32 14.37 2.07
N GLN A 29 -8.11 13.98 1.08
CA GLN A 29 -8.89 12.74 1.11
C GLN A 29 -8.01 11.49 1.13
N THR A 30 -6.88 11.50 0.42
CA THR A 30 -5.97 10.35 0.38
C THR A 30 -5.05 10.24 1.59
N ARG A 31 -4.89 11.32 2.38
CA ARG A 31 -4.07 11.33 3.61
C ARG A 31 -4.75 10.70 4.83
N ASN A 32 -6.06 10.59 4.83
CA ASN A 32 -6.85 10.11 5.96
C ASN A 32 -7.13 8.60 5.92
N VAL A 33 -6.44 7.86 5.05
CA VAL A 33 -6.56 6.40 5.04
C VAL A 33 -5.78 5.82 6.21
N GLU A 34 -6.46 5.02 7.04
CA GLU A 34 -5.83 4.30 8.16
C GLU A 34 -4.67 3.45 7.65
N THR A 35 -3.54 3.50 8.34
CA THR A 35 -2.37 2.69 8.02
C THR A 35 -2.16 1.60 9.05
N ALA A 36 -1.63 0.44 8.61
CA ALA A 36 -1.23 -0.65 9.50
C ALA A 36 -0.33 -0.10 10.61
N PRO A 37 -0.66 -0.35 11.90
CA PRO A 37 0.11 0.16 13.02
C PRO A 37 1.48 -0.53 13.12
N TYR A 38 2.51 0.23 13.44
CA TYR A 38 3.83 -0.29 13.79
C TYR A 38 4.55 0.67 14.74
N ALA A 39 5.51 0.15 15.49
CA ALA A 39 6.44 0.94 16.26
C ALA A 39 7.79 1.02 15.53
N VAL A 40 8.35 2.23 15.41
CA VAL A 40 9.71 2.42 14.90
C VAL A 40 10.70 2.13 16.01
N ILE A 41 11.62 1.19 15.77
CA ILE A 41 12.69 0.81 16.71
C ILE A 41 13.93 1.67 16.43
N GLU A 42 14.25 1.86 15.14
CA GLU A 42 15.42 2.59 14.69
C GLU A 42 15.16 3.20 13.31
N THR A 43 15.77 4.34 13.00
CA THR A 43 15.71 5.02 11.70
C THR A 43 17.12 5.32 11.21
N ASP A 44 17.39 5.01 9.93
CA ASP A 44 18.63 5.32 9.23
C ASP A 44 18.30 5.82 7.80
N GLY A 45 18.16 7.13 7.65
CA GLY A 45 17.71 7.75 6.40
C GLY A 45 16.30 7.29 6.01
N ASP A 46 16.20 6.66 4.84
CA ASP A 46 14.95 6.11 4.31
C ASP A 46 14.63 4.69 4.84
N ILE A 47 15.49 4.13 5.69
CA ILE A 47 15.35 2.77 6.22
C ILE A 47 14.97 2.82 7.71
N GLU A 48 14.04 1.96 8.09
CA GLU A 48 13.58 1.81 9.47
C GLU A 48 13.58 0.33 9.88
N LEU A 49 13.94 0.09 11.14
CA LEU A 49 13.57 -1.14 11.86
C LEU A 49 12.24 -0.91 12.55
N ARG A 50 11.28 -1.79 12.32
CA ARG A 50 9.92 -1.67 12.82
C ARG A 50 9.48 -2.93 13.57
N ALA A 51 8.63 -2.76 14.57
CA ALA A 51 7.88 -3.83 15.21
C ALA A 51 6.41 -3.71 14.79
N TYR A 52 5.88 -4.76 14.18
CA TYR A 52 4.46 -4.87 13.83
C TYR A 52 3.76 -5.78 14.85
N PRO A 53 2.56 -5.42 15.30
CA PRO A 53 1.68 -6.34 16.03
C PRO A 53 1.14 -7.42 15.08
N ALA A 54 0.35 -8.35 15.62
CA ALA A 54 -0.47 -9.22 14.80
C ALA A 54 -1.43 -8.38 13.94
N LEU A 55 -1.55 -8.72 12.66
CA LEU A 55 -2.40 -7.99 11.70
C LEU A 55 -3.37 -8.97 11.06
N VAL A 56 -4.65 -8.60 10.99
CA VAL A 56 -5.64 -9.34 10.22
C VAL A 56 -5.64 -8.81 8.78
N VAL A 57 -5.66 -9.71 7.82
CA VAL A 57 -5.63 -9.38 6.39
C VAL A 57 -6.70 -10.14 5.62
N ALA A 58 -7.18 -9.53 4.54
CA ALA A 58 -7.84 -10.24 3.46
C ALA A 58 -6.81 -10.43 2.34
N GLU A 59 -6.72 -11.64 1.79
CA GLU A 59 -5.70 -11.98 0.79
C GLU A 59 -6.28 -12.78 -0.38
N VAL A 60 -5.61 -12.66 -1.53
CA VAL A 60 -5.85 -13.46 -2.73
C VAL A 60 -4.51 -13.87 -3.34
N THR A 61 -4.47 -15.02 -4.01
CA THR A 61 -3.31 -15.48 -4.76
C THR A 61 -3.47 -15.18 -6.24
N ARG A 62 -2.42 -14.71 -6.90
CA ARG A 62 -2.38 -14.35 -8.32
C ARG A 62 -1.10 -14.87 -8.98
N THR A 63 -1.20 -15.16 -10.26
CA THR A 63 -0.07 -15.48 -11.15
C THR A 63 0.31 -14.27 -12.00
N GLY A 64 1.39 -14.38 -12.76
CA GLY A 64 1.86 -13.32 -13.64
C GLY A 64 2.97 -12.47 -13.02
N SER A 65 3.24 -11.31 -13.62
CA SER A 65 4.20 -10.35 -13.11
C SER A 65 3.73 -9.66 -11.81
N ARG A 66 4.66 -9.00 -11.12
CA ARG A 66 4.36 -8.23 -9.90
C ARG A 66 3.23 -7.20 -10.13
N ASP A 67 3.28 -6.45 -11.24
CA ASP A 67 2.29 -5.42 -11.57
C ASP A 67 0.92 -6.03 -11.96
N GLU A 68 0.90 -7.08 -12.75
CA GLU A 68 -0.33 -7.79 -13.11
C GLU A 68 -1.03 -8.40 -11.88
N ALA A 69 -0.25 -9.00 -10.98
CA ALA A 69 -0.78 -9.63 -9.79
C ALA A 69 -1.45 -8.62 -8.84
N VAL A 70 -0.82 -7.47 -8.59
CA VAL A 70 -1.43 -6.45 -7.71
C VAL A 70 -2.70 -5.85 -8.34
N ARG A 71 -2.72 -5.63 -9.66
CA ARG A 71 -3.90 -5.11 -10.37
C ARG A 71 -5.05 -6.11 -10.36
N SER A 72 -4.79 -7.37 -10.67
CA SER A 72 -5.83 -8.42 -10.70
C SER A 72 -6.29 -8.83 -9.30
N GLY A 73 -5.43 -8.72 -8.29
CA GLY A 73 -5.76 -9.02 -6.89
C GLY A 73 -6.57 -7.93 -6.20
N PHE A 74 -6.42 -6.67 -6.61
CA PHE A 74 -7.14 -5.54 -6.01
C PHE A 74 -8.66 -5.67 -6.13
N GLY A 75 -9.16 -6.05 -7.29
CA GLY A 75 -10.61 -6.13 -7.58
C GLY A 75 -11.39 -7.01 -6.60
N PRO A 76 -11.06 -8.29 -6.44
CA PRO A 76 -11.73 -9.17 -5.47
C PRO A 76 -11.66 -8.66 -4.03
N LEU A 77 -10.50 -8.15 -3.59
CA LEU A 77 -10.33 -7.58 -2.25
C LEU A 77 -11.19 -6.33 -2.04
N ALA A 78 -11.28 -5.46 -3.05
CA ALA A 78 -12.15 -4.28 -3.01
C ALA A 78 -13.64 -4.69 -2.96
N ARG A 79 -14.08 -5.69 -3.75
CA ARG A 79 -15.46 -6.21 -3.65
C ARG A 79 -15.76 -6.75 -2.26
N TYR A 80 -14.80 -7.44 -1.64
CA TYR A 80 -14.93 -7.92 -0.28
C TYR A 80 -15.12 -6.78 0.72
N ILE A 81 -14.23 -5.78 0.79
CA ILE A 81 -14.34 -4.69 1.78
C ILE A 81 -15.56 -3.80 1.54
N PHE A 82 -15.97 -3.59 0.29
CA PHE A 82 -17.13 -2.77 -0.05
C PHE A 82 -18.48 -3.54 -0.01
N ALA A 83 -18.49 -4.77 0.46
CA ALA A 83 -19.69 -5.62 0.60
C ALA A 83 -20.48 -5.76 -0.72
N LYS A 84 -19.77 -5.91 -1.88
CA LYS A 84 -20.44 -6.02 -3.18
C LYS A 84 -21.04 -7.40 -3.45
N GLU A 85 -20.45 -8.43 -2.86
CA GLU A 85 -20.81 -9.84 -3.12
C GLU A 85 -21.02 -10.65 -1.82
N ARG A 86 -21.11 -9.99 -0.67
CA ARG A 86 -21.33 -10.60 0.65
C ARG A 86 -22.33 -9.83 1.49
N SER A 87 -22.85 -10.46 2.51
CA SER A 87 -23.66 -9.81 3.54
C SER A 87 -22.80 -8.99 4.52
N GLY A 88 -23.45 -8.16 5.30
CA GLY A 88 -22.81 -7.32 6.32
C GLY A 88 -22.38 -5.94 5.81
N GLY A 89 -21.91 -5.11 6.73
CA GLY A 89 -21.49 -3.73 6.44
C GLY A 89 -20.19 -3.64 5.65
N LYS A 90 -19.93 -2.45 5.10
CA LYS A 90 -18.65 -2.13 4.47
C LYS A 90 -17.53 -2.08 5.52
N ILE A 91 -16.34 -2.51 5.13
CA ILE A 91 -15.10 -2.36 5.90
C ILE A 91 -14.36 -1.15 5.32
N ALA A 92 -13.81 -0.30 6.18
CA ALA A 92 -13.02 0.85 5.74
C ALA A 92 -11.76 0.37 5.00
N MET A 93 -11.37 1.09 3.96
CA MET A 93 -10.11 0.82 3.28
C MET A 93 -8.94 1.32 4.12
N THR A 94 -7.88 0.55 4.16
CA THR A 94 -6.62 0.89 4.82
C THR A 94 -5.46 0.91 3.82
N ALA A 95 -4.33 1.40 4.23
CA ALA A 95 -3.07 1.31 3.51
C ALA A 95 -2.00 0.61 4.40
N PRO A 96 -1.03 -0.03 3.80
CA PRO A 96 -0.83 -0.25 2.36
C PRO A 96 -1.61 -1.44 1.80
N VAL A 97 -1.73 -1.50 0.48
CA VAL A 97 -1.89 -2.77 -0.24
C VAL A 97 -0.54 -3.43 -0.28
N THR A 98 -0.44 -4.70 0.10
CA THR A 98 0.83 -5.42 0.09
C THR A 98 0.80 -6.62 -0.85
N GLN A 99 1.96 -7.01 -1.35
CA GLN A 99 2.13 -8.26 -2.06
C GLN A 99 3.48 -8.90 -1.77
N THR A 100 3.51 -10.23 -1.78
CA THR A 100 4.70 -11.05 -1.54
C THR A 100 4.70 -12.20 -2.54
N ALA A 101 5.87 -12.51 -3.12
CA ALA A 101 6.04 -13.70 -3.93
C ALA A 101 6.00 -14.96 -3.05
N ASN A 102 5.39 -16.01 -3.54
CA ASN A 102 5.36 -17.33 -2.90
C ASN A 102 5.21 -18.41 -3.97
N ASP A 103 6.19 -19.30 -4.12
CA ASP A 103 6.16 -20.43 -5.05
C ASP A 103 5.73 -20.08 -6.48
N GLY A 104 6.31 -18.98 -7.03
CA GLY A 104 6.00 -18.52 -8.39
C GLY A 104 4.65 -17.83 -8.54
N GLN A 105 3.96 -17.57 -7.45
CA GLN A 105 2.71 -16.82 -7.38
C GLN A 105 2.88 -15.57 -6.50
N TRP A 106 1.89 -14.69 -6.52
CA TRP A 106 1.83 -13.52 -5.69
C TRP A 106 0.65 -13.58 -4.74
N THR A 107 0.89 -13.37 -3.45
CA THR A 107 -0.18 -13.13 -2.48
C THR A 107 -0.36 -11.64 -2.31
N VAL A 108 -1.52 -11.12 -2.73
CA VAL A 108 -1.92 -9.72 -2.57
C VAL A 108 -2.82 -9.59 -1.36
N ARG A 109 -2.58 -8.57 -0.50
CA ARG A 109 -3.27 -8.39 0.78
C ARG A 109 -3.77 -6.98 0.99
N PHE A 110 -4.95 -6.88 1.59
CA PHE A 110 -5.44 -5.69 2.28
C PHE A 110 -5.35 -5.93 3.78
N VAL A 111 -4.72 -5.00 4.51
CA VAL A 111 -4.74 -5.02 5.97
C VAL A 111 -6.12 -4.60 6.44
N MET A 112 -6.68 -5.26 7.43
CA MET A 112 -7.97 -4.86 8.00
C MET A 112 -7.77 -3.71 9.00
N PRO A 113 -8.79 -2.85 9.19
CA PRO A 113 -8.74 -1.78 10.19
C PRO A 113 -8.35 -2.29 11.57
N ALA A 114 -7.61 -1.48 12.32
CA ALA A 114 -7.24 -1.81 13.69
C ALA A 114 -8.49 -2.06 14.56
N GLY A 115 -8.37 -3.02 15.48
CA GLY A 115 -9.48 -3.40 16.36
C GLY A 115 -10.46 -4.43 15.77
N LEU A 116 -10.33 -4.80 14.50
CA LEU A 116 -11.09 -5.92 13.94
C LEU A 116 -10.33 -7.24 14.12
N SER A 117 -10.96 -8.22 14.72
CA SER A 117 -10.45 -9.59 14.78
C SER A 117 -10.94 -10.40 13.57
N ARG A 118 -10.24 -11.48 13.25
CA ARG A 118 -10.65 -12.39 12.19
C ARG A 118 -12.08 -12.88 12.35
N ASP A 119 -12.49 -13.15 13.59
CA ASP A 119 -13.84 -13.69 13.89
C ASP A 119 -14.94 -12.62 13.82
N SER A 120 -14.59 -11.34 13.96
CA SER A 120 -15.51 -10.22 13.81
C SER A 120 -15.75 -9.81 12.35
N LEU A 121 -14.90 -10.27 11.43
CA LEU A 121 -15.02 -9.96 10.01
C LEU A 121 -16.12 -10.79 9.33
N PRO A 122 -16.90 -10.19 8.43
CA PRO A 122 -17.84 -10.93 7.61
C PRO A 122 -17.12 -11.97 6.77
N LYS A 123 -17.73 -13.16 6.63
CA LYS A 123 -17.17 -14.21 5.77
C LYS A 123 -17.14 -13.75 4.30
N PRO A 124 -16.09 -14.05 3.53
CA PRO A 124 -16.11 -13.87 2.09
C PRO A 124 -17.29 -14.60 1.44
N ALA A 125 -17.74 -14.14 0.29
CA ALA A 125 -18.83 -14.78 -0.45
C ALA A 125 -18.49 -16.23 -0.81
N ALA A 126 -19.51 -17.08 -0.90
CA ALA A 126 -19.32 -18.44 -1.39
C ALA A 126 -18.73 -18.42 -2.82
N GLY A 127 -17.68 -19.21 -3.04
CA GLY A 127 -16.97 -19.24 -4.32
C GLY A 127 -15.97 -18.09 -4.53
N SER A 128 -15.85 -17.15 -3.58
CA SER A 128 -14.79 -16.13 -3.60
C SER A 128 -13.43 -16.77 -3.32
N ASP A 129 -12.40 -16.28 -3.99
CA ASP A 129 -11.00 -16.64 -3.76
C ASP A 129 -10.34 -15.82 -2.64
N VAL A 130 -11.09 -14.87 -2.05
CA VAL A 130 -10.64 -14.09 -0.90
C VAL A 130 -10.57 -14.96 0.35
N ARG A 131 -9.45 -14.89 1.05
CA ARG A 131 -9.21 -15.56 2.33
C ARG A 131 -8.92 -14.53 3.42
N LEU A 132 -9.33 -14.84 4.64
CA LEU A 132 -8.95 -14.07 5.83
C LEU A 132 -7.82 -14.80 6.53
N ALA A 133 -6.74 -14.07 6.80
CA ALA A 133 -5.56 -14.59 7.49
C ALA A 133 -5.13 -13.64 8.60
N GLU A 134 -4.33 -14.17 9.51
CA GLU A 134 -3.67 -13.40 10.56
C GLU A 134 -2.17 -13.50 10.36
N LEU A 135 -1.50 -12.35 10.28
CA LEU A 135 -0.05 -12.25 10.22
C LEU A 135 0.48 -12.16 11.63
N SER A 136 1.46 -13.00 11.96
CA SER A 136 2.12 -12.98 13.26
C SER A 136 2.84 -11.65 13.51
N PRO A 137 2.93 -11.21 14.76
CA PRO A 137 3.75 -10.06 15.11
C PRO A 137 5.21 -10.33 14.76
N GLY A 138 5.97 -9.29 14.44
CA GLY A 138 7.37 -9.48 14.08
C GLY A 138 8.13 -8.17 13.90
N ARG A 139 9.46 -8.33 13.78
CA ARG A 139 10.38 -7.24 13.45
C ARG A 139 10.61 -7.22 11.94
N PHE A 140 10.68 -6.03 11.38
CA PHE A 140 10.87 -5.82 9.95
C PHE A 140 11.92 -4.74 9.70
N ALA A 141 12.76 -4.94 8.68
CA ALA A 141 13.51 -3.87 8.06
C ALA A 141 12.67 -3.34 6.87
N ALA A 142 12.50 -2.03 6.78
CA ALA A 142 11.69 -1.39 5.76
C ALA A 142 12.45 -0.25 5.11
N ILE A 143 12.42 -0.14 3.77
CA ILE A 143 12.90 1.02 3.02
C ILE A 143 11.71 1.75 2.41
N ARG A 144 11.63 3.08 2.61
CA ARG A 144 10.62 3.95 2.05
C ARG A 144 11.18 4.75 0.88
N PHE A 145 10.40 4.88 -0.20
CA PHE A 145 10.79 5.63 -1.39
C PHE A 145 9.59 6.16 -2.17
N SER A 146 9.81 7.18 -2.99
CA SER A 146 8.84 7.66 -3.98
C SER A 146 9.21 7.16 -5.38
N GLY A 147 8.28 7.30 -6.32
CA GLY A 147 8.48 6.93 -7.72
C GLY A 147 7.34 6.11 -8.30
N TRP A 148 7.40 5.87 -9.61
CA TRP A 148 6.49 4.98 -10.32
C TRP A 148 6.77 3.52 -9.99
N TRP A 149 5.80 2.64 -10.17
CA TRP A 149 5.91 1.21 -9.86
C TRP A 149 6.70 0.41 -10.91
N SER A 150 7.87 0.93 -11.33
CA SER A 150 8.76 0.25 -12.26
C SER A 150 9.58 -0.84 -11.57
N ASP A 151 9.84 -1.94 -12.28
CA ASP A 151 10.65 -3.04 -11.73
C ASP A 151 12.08 -2.62 -11.44
N ASP A 152 12.68 -1.76 -12.27
CA ASP A 152 14.04 -1.23 -12.04
C ASP A 152 14.16 -0.48 -10.72
N LEU A 153 13.19 0.41 -10.42
CA LEU A 153 13.18 1.16 -9.17
C LEU A 153 13.04 0.22 -7.96
N PHE A 154 12.11 -0.72 -8.03
CA PHE A 154 11.89 -1.67 -6.93
C PHE A 154 13.10 -2.61 -6.76
N THR A 155 13.71 -3.06 -7.83
CA THR A 155 14.95 -3.88 -7.79
C THR A 155 16.10 -3.12 -7.14
N ALA A 156 16.31 -1.86 -7.54
CA ALA A 156 17.37 -1.03 -6.95
C ALA A 156 17.15 -0.77 -5.45
N LYS A 157 15.91 -0.48 -5.04
CA LYS A 157 15.57 -0.25 -3.63
C LYS A 157 15.65 -1.53 -2.81
N ASN A 158 15.26 -2.66 -3.37
CA ASN A 158 15.43 -3.97 -2.75
C ASN A 158 16.89 -4.30 -2.49
N ALA A 159 17.75 -4.09 -3.49
CA ALA A 159 19.19 -4.31 -3.36
C ALA A 159 19.81 -3.38 -2.28
N ALA A 160 19.37 -2.11 -2.20
CA ALA A 160 19.81 -1.18 -1.17
C ALA A 160 19.43 -1.63 0.24
N LEU A 161 18.19 -2.11 0.43
CA LEU A 161 17.73 -2.63 1.72
C LEU A 161 18.51 -3.88 2.14
N LEU A 162 18.71 -4.83 1.23
CA LEU A 162 19.49 -6.04 1.50
C LEU A 162 20.94 -5.73 1.84
N ALA A 163 21.57 -4.77 1.13
CA ALA A 163 22.94 -4.34 1.43
C ALA A 163 23.04 -3.70 2.82
N TRP A 164 22.05 -2.89 3.21
CA TRP A 164 21.97 -2.30 4.54
C TRP A 164 21.78 -3.36 5.63
N MET A 165 20.87 -4.32 5.41
CA MET A 165 20.65 -5.45 6.33
C MET A 165 21.91 -6.28 6.51
N ASN A 166 22.61 -6.61 5.42
CA ASN A 166 23.85 -7.40 5.45
C ASN A 166 24.94 -6.71 6.29
N LYS A 167 25.14 -5.40 6.12
CA LYS A 167 26.10 -4.63 6.94
C LYS A 167 25.83 -4.67 8.43
N ARG A 168 24.58 -4.93 8.82
CA ARG A 168 24.12 -5.00 10.22
C ARG A 168 23.95 -6.43 10.74
N GLY A 169 24.29 -7.43 9.94
CA GLY A 169 24.12 -8.84 10.31
C GLY A 169 22.64 -9.26 10.45
N LEU A 170 21.72 -8.53 9.80
CA LEU A 170 20.29 -8.85 9.84
C LEU A 170 19.95 -9.83 8.73
N THR A 171 19.27 -10.92 9.08
CA THR A 171 18.89 -11.98 8.15
C THR A 171 17.40 -11.90 7.82
N PRO A 172 17.02 -11.84 6.51
CA PRO A 172 15.62 -11.97 6.11
C PRO A 172 15.03 -13.32 6.53
N ALA A 173 13.78 -13.31 6.98
CA ALA A 173 13.04 -14.54 7.31
C ALA A 173 12.20 -15.07 6.13
N GLY A 174 12.27 -14.45 4.96
CA GLY A 174 11.53 -14.86 3.76
C GLY A 174 11.62 -13.83 2.64
N GLU A 175 10.68 -13.92 1.70
CA GLU A 175 10.60 -13.04 0.54
C GLU A 175 10.21 -11.60 0.92
N PRO A 176 10.57 -10.59 0.11
CA PRO A 176 10.20 -9.21 0.35
C PRO A 176 8.69 -9.00 0.27
N VAL A 177 8.21 -8.10 1.13
CA VAL A 177 6.87 -7.56 1.06
C VAL A 177 6.93 -6.20 0.35
N PHE A 178 6.26 -6.08 -0.79
CA PHE A 178 6.08 -4.83 -1.51
C PHE A 178 4.82 -4.14 -1.01
N ALA A 179 4.90 -2.87 -0.62
CA ALA A 179 3.81 -2.14 0.01
C ALA A 179 3.52 -0.84 -0.74
N TYR A 180 2.26 -0.66 -1.15
CA TYR A 180 1.74 0.44 -1.96
C TYR A 180 0.74 1.25 -1.14
N TYR A 181 1.10 2.50 -0.81
CA TYR A 181 0.30 3.35 0.07
C TYR A 181 -0.67 4.28 -0.69
N ASN A 182 -0.49 4.43 -1.98
CA ASN A 182 -1.25 5.36 -2.81
C ASN A 182 -1.98 4.64 -3.93
N ASP A 183 -3.01 5.30 -4.45
CA ASP A 183 -3.72 4.85 -5.64
C ASP A 183 -2.85 4.98 -6.91
N PRO A 184 -3.20 4.27 -8.00
CA PRO A 184 -2.42 4.31 -9.24
C PRO A 184 -2.42 5.66 -9.96
N PHE A 185 -3.30 6.61 -9.60
CA PHE A 185 -3.37 7.94 -10.21
C PHE A 185 -2.49 8.96 -9.49
N THR A 186 -2.00 8.64 -8.29
CA THR A 186 -1.06 9.50 -7.56
C THR A 186 0.21 9.70 -8.38
N PRO A 187 0.66 10.94 -8.64
CA PRO A 187 1.93 11.23 -9.30
C PRO A 187 3.11 10.52 -8.60
N GLY A 188 4.05 9.98 -9.39
CA GLY A 188 5.16 9.17 -8.85
C GLY A 188 5.93 9.84 -7.71
N PHE A 189 6.23 11.13 -7.82
CA PHE A 189 6.98 11.88 -6.81
C PHE A 189 6.22 12.10 -5.48
N LEU A 190 4.89 11.90 -5.47
CA LEU A 190 4.04 11.97 -4.26
C LEU A 190 3.73 10.58 -3.68
N ARG A 191 4.11 9.49 -4.37
CA ARG A 191 3.84 8.14 -3.90
C ARG A 191 4.74 7.79 -2.72
N ARG A 192 4.15 7.08 -1.77
CA ARG A 192 4.86 6.31 -0.77
C ARG A 192 4.84 4.85 -1.18
N ASN A 193 6.01 4.31 -1.48
CA ASN A 193 6.23 2.88 -1.68
C ASN A 193 7.17 2.39 -0.60
N GLU A 194 7.04 1.13 -0.23
CA GLU A 194 7.98 0.50 0.70
C GLU A 194 8.30 -0.94 0.26
N ILE A 195 9.47 -1.40 0.64
CA ILE A 195 9.86 -2.81 0.62
C ILE A 195 10.22 -3.17 2.06
N LEU A 196 9.68 -4.29 2.54
CA LEU A 196 9.92 -4.76 3.89
C LEU A 196 10.41 -6.21 3.86
N TYR A 197 11.33 -6.53 4.77
CA TYR A 197 11.70 -7.89 5.08
C TYR A 197 11.39 -8.21 6.54
N ALA A 198 10.66 -9.28 6.78
CA ALA A 198 10.61 -9.87 8.11
C ALA A 198 12.01 -10.32 8.51
N LEU A 199 12.36 -10.14 9.78
CA LEU A 199 13.66 -10.52 10.31
C LEU A 199 13.56 -11.82 11.07
N GLN A 200 14.63 -12.63 10.98
CA GLN A 200 14.77 -13.78 11.86
C GLN A 200 14.87 -13.31 13.33
N PRO A 201 14.40 -14.11 14.29
CA PRO A 201 14.50 -13.82 15.73
C PRO A 201 15.92 -13.53 16.20
#